data_fdb34196bd8667fb4faa277b652e0662
#
_entry.id   fdb34196bd8667fb4faa277b652e0662
#
_cell.length_a   1.000
_cell.length_b   1.000
_cell.length_c   1.000
_cell.angle_alpha   90.00
_cell.angle_beta   90.00
_cell.angle_gamma   90.00
#
_symmetry.space_group_name_H-M   'P 1'
#
loop_
_entity.id
_entity.type
_entity.pdbx_description
1 polymer ?
#
loop_
_entity_poly.entity_id
_entity_poly.type
_entity_poly.pdbx_seq_one_letter_code
_entity_poly.pdbx_strand_id
1 'polypeptide(L)'
;MVKSIQWLCCMVLFTMVAFAVWMLVPDKTSVESLKWFQFLQTIATFLLPPFLMAYLWSKKPMKWLYLDCSIPMKSAIIAVFLMLVASPGINLLSYLNQQMTLPACFSGIEMWMQQQEEAAAVLTERFLLTDSIGIFIVNLLLMALLPAVAEELSFRGVLQHLFTPRTCTRIPHVAIWTTAILFSAIHCQFYGFIPRMLLGAVFGYALVWSSSLWLPVLMHFTNNALAVIVYFTAHKAGWDTSSMDTFGTGDTWWIGVLSLVLVGVGIYLLRRSTTMSNASSRISAGN
;
A
#
# COMPACT_ATOMS: atom_id res chain seq x y z
N MET A 1 1.19 -24.52 0.07
CA MET A 1 0.48 -24.60 -1.22
C MET A 1 -1.04 -24.60 -1.08
N VAL A 2 -1.67 -25.56 -0.38
CA VAL A 2 -3.15 -25.62 -0.23
C VAL A 2 -3.76 -24.33 0.32
N LYS A 3 -3.22 -23.78 1.40
CA LYS A 3 -3.72 -22.53 2.00
C LYS A 3 -3.63 -21.30 1.06
N SER A 4 -2.57 -21.21 0.26
CA SER A 4 -2.44 -20.12 -0.72
C SER A 4 -3.49 -20.24 -1.84
N ILE A 5 -3.80 -21.44 -2.27
CA ILE A 5 -4.86 -21.69 -3.26
C ILE A 5 -6.23 -21.36 -2.65
N GLN A 6 -6.52 -21.82 -1.43
CA GLN A 6 -7.78 -21.49 -0.73
C GLN A 6 -8.00 -20.00 -0.60
N TRP A 7 -6.96 -19.25 -0.19
CA TRP A 7 -7.03 -17.80 -0.07
C TRP A 7 -7.27 -17.13 -1.43
N LEU A 8 -6.54 -17.54 -2.48
CA LEU A 8 -6.74 -17.00 -3.82
C LEU A 8 -8.15 -17.29 -4.37
N CYS A 9 -8.65 -18.51 -4.21
CA CYS A 9 -10.02 -18.86 -4.59
C CYS A 9 -11.06 -18.03 -3.82
N CYS A 10 -10.83 -17.79 -2.52
CA CYS A 10 -11.69 -16.95 -1.73
C CYS A 10 -11.69 -15.49 -2.24
N MET A 11 -10.53 -14.92 -2.51
CA MET A 11 -10.43 -13.57 -3.10
C MET A 11 -11.18 -13.48 -4.43
N VAL A 12 -10.93 -14.42 -5.34
CA VAL A 12 -11.60 -14.45 -6.66
C VAL A 12 -13.12 -14.54 -6.49
N LEU A 13 -13.61 -15.44 -5.63
CA LEU A 13 -15.04 -15.60 -5.37
C LEU A 13 -15.67 -14.29 -4.86
N PHE A 14 -15.10 -13.66 -3.85
CA PHE A 14 -15.63 -12.42 -3.29
C PHE A 14 -15.53 -11.26 -4.29
N THR A 15 -14.47 -11.20 -5.10
CA THR A 15 -14.35 -10.22 -6.19
C THR A 15 -15.46 -10.41 -7.23
N MET A 16 -15.74 -11.66 -7.62
CA MET A 16 -16.84 -11.96 -8.55
C MET A 16 -18.22 -11.56 -7.98
N VAL A 17 -18.45 -11.79 -6.69
CA VAL A 17 -19.67 -11.35 -6.00
C VAL A 17 -19.75 -9.83 -5.99
N ALA A 18 -18.69 -9.12 -5.66
CA ALA A 18 -18.66 -7.65 -5.70
C ALA A 18 -18.95 -7.11 -7.10
N PHE A 19 -18.37 -7.73 -8.13
CA PHE A 19 -18.63 -7.36 -9.51
C PHE A 19 -20.07 -7.65 -9.93
N ALA A 20 -20.65 -8.78 -9.52
CA ALA A 20 -22.04 -9.10 -9.77
C ALA A 20 -23.00 -8.09 -9.12
N VAL A 21 -22.72 -7.67 -7.89
CA VAL A 21 -23.48 -6.59 -7.21
C VAL A 21 -23.32 -5.26 -7.97
N TRP A 22 -22.09 -4.94 -8.40
CA TRP A 22 -21.84 -3.75 -9.22
C TRP A 22 -22.63 -3.73 -10.53
N MET A 23 -22.81 -4.90 -11.17
CA MET A 23 -23.59 -4.99 -12.41
C MET A 23 -25.07 -4.58 -12.23
N LEU A 24 -25.59 -4.61 -11.01
CA LEU A 24 -26.96 -4.18 -10.68
C LEU A 24 -27.09 -2.65 -10.51
N VAL A 25 -25.98 -1.92 -10.45
CA VAL A 25 -25.97 -0.45 -10.33
C VAL A 25 -26.37 0.16 -11.67
N PRO A 26 -27.43 0.98 -11.74
CA PRO A 26 -27.94 1.54 -13.01
C PRO A 26 -26.94 2.49 -13.69
N ASP A 27 -26.42 3.46 -12.93
CA ASP A 27 -25.39 4.38 -13.42
C ASP A 27 -24.01 3.94 -12.95
N LYS A 28 -23.14 3.56 -13.89
CA LYS A 28 -21.77 3.11 -13.66
C LYS A 28 -20.73 4.18 -13.96
N THR A 29 -21.15 5.38 -14.35
CA THR A 29 -20.27 6.44 -14.84
C THR A 29 -20.09 7.58 -13.85
N SER A 30 -21.01 7.74 -12.90
CA SER A 30 -20.92 8.78 -11.87
C SER A 30 -19.78 8.50 -10.89
N VAL A 31 -19.17 9.58 -10.39
CA VAL A 31 -18.06 9.49 -9.42
C VAL A 31 -18.49 8.77 -8.14
N GLU A 32 -19.72 9.00 -7.70
CA GLU A 32 -20.32 8.35 -6.53
C GLU A 32 -20.40 6.84 -6.72
N SER A 33 -20.92 6.38 -7.86
CA SER A 33 -21.04 4.96 -8.18
C SER A 33 -19.66 4.29 -8.25
N LEU A 34 -18.67 4.96 -8.87
CA LEU A 34 -17.30 4.44 -8.94
C LEU A 34 -16.65 4.34 -7.56
N LYS A 35 -16.90 5.31 -6.66
CA LYS A 35 -16.45 5.23 -5.25
C LYS A 35 -17.11 4.09 -4.50
N TRP A 36 -18.41 3.86 -4.70
CA TRP A 36 -19.11 2.70 -4.15
C TRP A 36 -18.54 1.38 -4.66
N PHE A 37 -18.20 1.30 -5.94
CA PHE A 37 -17.55 0.11 -6.49
C PHE A 37 -16.18 -0.14 -5.86
N GLN A 38 -15.34 0.91 -5.75
CA GLN A 38 -14.04 0.80 -5.08
C GLN A 38 -14.19 0.34 -3.63
N PHE A 39 -15.13 0.90 -2.88
CA PHE A 39 -15.43 0.48 -1.51
C PHE A 39 -15.80 -1.00 -1.43
N LEU A 40 -16.79 -1.41 -2.24
CA LEU A 40 -17.27 -2.78 -2.28
C LEU A 40 -16.16 -3.76 -2.69
N GLN A 41 -15.41 -3.43 -3.74
CA GLN A 41 -14.31 -4.24 -4.24
C GLN A 41 -13.20 -4.38 -3.20
N THR A 42 -12.80 -3.30 -2.54
CA THR A 42 -11.73 -3.34 -1.54
C THR A 42 -12.11 -4.21 -0.36
N ILE A 43 -13.35 -4.08 0.14
CA ILE A 43 -13.84 -4.93 1.23
C ILE A 43 -13.91 -6.40 0.79
N ALA A 44 -14.53 -6.67 -0.34
CA ALA A 44 -14.74 -8.02 -0.83
C ALA A 44 -13.42 -8.73 -1.16
N THR A 45 -12.50 -8.05 -1.84
CA THR A 45 -11.25 -8.66 -2.33
C THR A 45 -10.18 -8.72 -1.25
N PHE A 46 -9.99 -7.65 -0.48
CA PHE A 46 -8.81 -7.50 0.38
C PHE A 46 -9.10 -7.52 1.88
N LEU A 47 -10.33 -7.22 2.32
CA LEU A 47 -10.66 -7.16 3.74
C LEU A 47 -11.28 -8.46 4.26
N LEU A 48 -12.35 -8.94 3.61
CA LEU A 48 -13.08 -10.13 4.08
C LEU A 48 -12.30 -11.44 3.98
N PRO A 49 -11.61 -11.76 2.86
CA PRO A 49 -10.89 -13.02 2.73
C PRO A 49 -9.82 -13.26 3.82
N PRO A 50 -8.97 -12.29 4.21
CA PRO A 50 -8.02 -12.46 5.30
C PRO A 50 -8.66 -12.86 6.63
N PHE A 51 -9.76 -12.19 7.01
CA PHE A 51 -10.45 -12.53 8.24
C PHE A 51 -11.07 -13.93 8.18
N LEU A 52 -11.77 -14.25 7.10
CA LEU A 52 -12.36 -15.58 6.90
C LEU A 52 -11.28 -16.68 6.98
N MET A 53 -10.18 -16.50 6.26
CA MET A 53 -9.09 -17.48 6.28
C MET A 53 -8.42 -17.58 7.65
N ALA A 54 -8.22 -16.48 8.36
CA ALA A 54 -7.66 -16.51 9.71
C ALA A 54 -8.55 -17.26 10.70
N TYR A 55 -9.85 -17.08 10.61
CA TYR A 55 -10.83 -17.85 11.39
C TYR A 55 -10.81 -19.34 11.08
N LEU A 56 -10.72 -19.71 9.79
CA LEU A 56 -10.67 -21.11 9.36
C LEU A 56 -9.36 -21.81 9.71
N TRP A 57 -8.24 -21.06 9.74
CA TRP A 57 -6.91 -21.67 9.87
C TRP A 57 -6.29 -21.55 11.27
N SER A 58 -6.85 -20.74 12.14
CA SER A 58 -6.27 -20.46 13.45
C SER A 58 -7.31 -20.34 14.55
N LYS A 59 -6.99 -20.92 15.72
CA LYS A 59 -7.78 -20.70 16.96
C LYS A 59 -7.63 -19.29 17.53
N LYS A 60 -6.64 -18.52 17.07
CA LYS A 60 -6.34 -17.14 17.49
C LYS A 60 -6.18 -16.25 16.24
N PRO A 61 -7.29 -15.91 15.53
CA PRO A 61 -7.23 -15.23 14.25
C PRO A 61 -6.54 -13.85 14.32
N MET A 62 -6.79 -13.05 15.36
CA MET A 62 -6.16 -11.73 15.51
C MET A 62 -4.63 -11.84 15.65
N LYS A 63 -4.16 -12.83 16.45
CA LYS A 63 -2.73 -13.11 16.56
C LYS A 63 -2.13 -13.63 15.27
N TRP A 64 -2.87 -14.45 14.53
CA TRP A 64 -2.44 -14.99 13.25
C TRP A 64 -2.25 -13.90 12.19
N LEU A 65 -3.07 -12.84 12.24
CA LEU A 65 -2.99 -11.64 11.38
C LEU A 65 -2.08 -10.53 11.93
N TYR A 66 -1.38 -10.76 13.06
CA TYR A 66 -0.53 -9.76 13.73
C TYR A 66 -1.27 -8.48 14.16
N LEU A 67 -2.56 -8.59 14.50
CA LEU A 67 -3.42 -7.49 14.95
C LEU A 67 -3.46 -7.32 16.47
N ASP A 68 -2.94 -8.29 17.23
CA ASP A 68 -2.95 -8.32 18.70
C ASP A 68 -1.78 -7.54 19.33
N CYS A 69 -0.81 -7.10 18.53
CA CYS A 69 0.34 -6.35 19.01
C CYS A 69 0.20 -4.87 18.71
N SER A 70 0.33 -4.01 19.71
CA SER A 70 0.43 -2.56 19.55
C SER A 70 1.82 -2.16 19.05
N ILE A 71 1.91 -0.97 18.46
CA ILE A 71 3.18 -0.37 18.05
C ILE A 71 3.64 0.67 19.08
N PRO A 72 4.95 0.74 19.39
CA PRO A 72 5.49 1.79 20.26
C PRO A 72 5.31 3.17 19.61
N MET A 73 4.92 4.17 20.39
CA MET A 73 4.73 5.55 19.91
C MET A 73 5.94 6.08 19.15
N LYS A 74 7.15 5.80 19.65
CA LYS A 74 8.40 6.19 18.97
C LYS A 74 8.49 5.61 17.55
N SER A 75 8.15 4.33 17.38
CA SER A 75 8.15 3.67 16.05
C SER A 75 7.07 4.24 15.15
N ALA A 76 5.89 4.57 15.69
CA ALA A 76 4.81 5.22 14.95
C ALA A 76 5.24 6.61 14.42
N ILE A 77 5.86 7.43 15.26
CA ILE A 77 6.35 8.77 14.86
C ILE A 77 7.41 8.65 13.78
N ILE A 78 8.39 7.74 13.94
CA ILE A 78 9.42 7.52 12.92
C ILE A 78 8.80 7.05 11.60
N ALA A 79 7.82 6.15 11.65
CA ALA A 79 7.13 5.61 10.48
C ALA A 79 6.37 6.70 9.71
N VAL A 80 5.62 7.56 10.40
CA VAL A 80 4.92 8.71 9.80
C VAL A 80 5.92 9.65 9.14
N PHE A 81 6.97 10.07 9.89
CA PHE A 81 7.98 10.98 9.36
C PHE A 81 8.72 10.39 8.16
N LEU A 82 9.05 9.10 8.20
CA LEU A 82 9.67 8.38 7.09
C LEU A 82 8.82 8.47 5.82
N MET A 83 7.50 8.27 5.91
CA MET A 83 6.61 8.35 4.74
C MET A 83 6.50 9.77 4.20
N LEU A 84 6.44 10.79 5.07
CA LEU A 84 6.41 12.19 4.63
C LEU A 84 7.69 12.56 3.86
N VAL A 85 8.85 12.15 4.37
CA VAL A 85 10.14 12.43 3.74
C VAL A 85 10.35 11.61 2.46
N ALA A 86 9.68 10.46 2.31
CA ALA A 86 9.83 9.59 1.16
C ALA A 86 9.21 10.16 -0.13
N SER A 87 8.26 11.10 -0.05
CA SER A 87 7.50 11.58 -1.20
C SER A 87 8.37 12.06 -2.38
N PRO A 88 9.36 12.96 -2.23
CA PRO A 88 10.21 13.40 -3.36
C PRO A 88 11.04 12.25 -3.96
N GLY A 89 11.50 11.32 -3.11
CA GLY A 89 12.23 10.13 -3.56
C GLY A 89 11.35 9.16 -4.33
N ILE A 90 10.08 9.01 -3.94
CA ILE A 90 9.09 8.21 -4.67
C ILE A 90 8.84 8.83 -6.04
N ASN A 91 8.67 10.17 -6.14
CA ASN A 91 8.49 10.86 -7.40
C ASN A 91 9.70 10.68 -8.32
N LEU A 92 10.93 10.79 -7.79
CA LEU A 92 12.14 10.52 -8.56
C LEU A 92 12.19 9.09 -9.10
N LEU A 93 11.86 8.10 -8.28
CA LEU A 93 11.83 6.69 -8.70
C LEU A 93 10.72 6.45 -9.73
N SER A 94 9.55 7.08 -9.59
CA SER A 94 8.46 7.03 -10.57
C SER A 94 8.91 7.63 -11.90
N TYR A 95 9.54 8.81 -11.88
CA TYR A 95 10.09 9.44 -13.06
C TYR A 95 11.10 8.54 -13.78
N LEU A 96 12.04 7.94 -13.05
CA LEU A 96 13.01 6.99 -13.61
C LEU A 96 12.34 5.73 -14.17
N ASN A 97 11.32 5.22 -13.51
CA ASN A 97 10.54 4.07 -13.98
C ASN A 97 9.79 4.39 -15.29
N GLN A 98 9.27 5.62 -15.44
CA GLN A 98 8.59 6.08 -16.64
C GLN A 98 9.51 6.19 -17.87
N GLN A 99 10.83 6.35 -17.66
CA GLN A 99 11.81 6.36 -18.76
C GLN A 99 12.12 4.94 -19.31
N MET A 100 11.62 3.90 -18.65
CA MET A 100 11.85 2.52 -19.08
C MET A 100 10.89 2.19 -20.23
N THR A 101 11.44 1.90 -21.40
CA THR A 101 10.70 1.50 -22.61
C THR A 101 10.92 0.01 -22.87
N LEU A 102 9.91 -0.64 -23.43
CA LEU A 102 10.03 -2.02 -23.85
C LEU A 102 10.65 -2.13 -25.25
N PRO A 103 11.35 -3.23 -25.60
CA PRO A 103 11.76 -3.50 -26.97
C PRO A 103 10.59 -3.45 -27.95
N ALA A 104 10.84 -3.02 -29.19
CA ALA A 104 9.81 -2.83 -30.23
C ALA A 104 8.90 -4.07 -30.46
N CYS A 105 9.42 -5.28 -30.22
CA CYS A 105 8.64 -6.51 -30.32
C CYS A 105 7.51 -6.62 -29.27
N PHE A 106 7.54 -5.81 -28.21
CA PHE A 106 6.54 -5.74 -27.14
C PHE A 106 5.70 -4.47 -27.18
N SER A 107 5.69 -3.72 -28.29
CA SER A 107 4.97 -2.45 -28.42
C SER A 107 3.47 -2.54 -28.08
N GLY A 108 2.82 -3.68 -28.39
CA GLY A 108 1.42 -3.90 -28.02
C GLY A 108 1.20 -4.00 -26.51
N ILE A 109 2.16 -4.59 -25.78
CA ILE A 109 2.13 -4.66 -24.32
C ILE A 109 2.37 -3.26 -23.76
N GLU A 110 3.33 -2.51 -24.30
CA GLU A 110 3.62 -1.15 -23.85
C GLU A 110 2.43 -0.21 -24.04
N MET A 111 1.74 -0.27 -25.18
CA MET A 111 0.51 0.50 -25.39
C MET A 111 -0.58 0.14 -24.38
N TRP A 112 -0.76 -1.15 -24.07
CA TRP A 112 -1.72 -1.57 -23.05
C TRP A 112 -1.33 -1.04 -21.65
N MET A 113 -0.04 -1.09 -21.29
CA MET A 113 0.48 -0.53 -20.03
C MET A 113 0.19 0.98 -19.92
N GLN A 114 0.44 1.74 -20.99
CA GLN A 114 0.15 3.17 -21.05
C GLN A 114 -1.34 3.46 -20.87
N GLN A 115 -2.21 2.71 -21.54
CA GLN A 115 -3.66 2.85 -21.39
C GLN A 115 -4.15 2.59 -19.96
N GLN A 116 -3.58 1.57 -19.28
CA GLN A 116 -3.94 1.28 -17.88
C GLN A 116 -3.48 2.41 -16.95
N GLU A 117 -2.30 2.96 -17.16
CA GLU A 117 -1.77 4.08 -16.37
C GLU A 117 -2.62 5.34 -16.56
N GLU A 118 -2.95 5.69 -17.80
CA GLU A 118 -3.79 6.84 -18.11
C GLU A 118 -5.20 6.71 -17.53
N ALA A 119 -5.82 5.53 -17.67
CA ALA A 119 -7.14 5.27 -17.09
C ALA A 119 -7.13 5.41 -15.56
N ALA A 120 -6.08 4.91 -14.89
CA ALA A 120 -5.93 5.02 -13.44
C ALA A 120 -5.69 6.48 -13.01
N ALA A 121 -4.88 7.24 -13.76
CA ALA A 121 -4.62 8.66 -13.47
C ALA A 121 -5.91 9.49 -13.59
N VAL A 122 -6.66 9.33 -14.68
CA VAL A 122 -7.95 10.03 -14.90
C VAL A 122 -8.96 9.69 -13.80
N LEU A 123 -9.05 8.42 -13.39
CA LEU A 123 -9.97 8.02 -12.33
C LEU A 123 -9.56 8.62 -10.97
N THR A 124 -8.27 8.61 -10.67
CA THR A 124 -7.72 9.19 -9.44
C THR A 124 -7.98 10.68 -9.37
N GLU A 125 -7.72 11.41 -10.45
CA GLU A 125 -7.99 12.84 -10.54
C GLU A 125 -9.48 13.14 -10.31
N ARG A 126 -10.39 12.42 -10.99
CA ARG A 126 -11.84 12.56 -10.81
C ARG A 126 -12.30 12.32 -9.37
N PHE A 127 -11.60 11.49 -8.60
CA PHE A 127 -11.94 11.22 -7.20
C PHE A 127 -11.40 12.29 -6.26
N LEU A 128 -10.19 12.80 -6.54
CA LEU A 128 -9.48 13.72 -5.66
C LEU A 128 -9.88 15.17 -5.82
N LEU A 129 -10.21 15.62 -7.05
CA LEU A 129 -10.57 17.01 -7.29
C LEU A 129 -11.94 17.33 -6.69
N THR A 130 -11.94 18.09 -5.60
CA THR A 130 -13.16 18.50 -4.89
C THR A 130 -12.91 19.72 -4.01
N ASP A 131 -13.91 20.59 -3.92
CA ASP A 131 -13.93 21.73 -2.98
C ASP A 131 -14.61 21.35 -1.65
N SER A 132 -15.32 20.22 -1.61
CA SER A 132 -16.09 19.79 -0.45
C SER A 132 -15.23 19.09 0.59
N ILE A 133 -15.25 19.62 1.82
CA ILE A 133 -14.60 18.97 2.98
C ILE A 133 -15.22 17.59 3.26
N GLY A 134 -16.53 17.44 3.06
CA GLY A 134 -17.20 16.14 3.24
C GLY A 134 -16.68 15.09 2.26
N ILE A 135 -16.52 15.44 0.97
CA ILE A 135 -15.94 14.55 -0.04
C ILE A 135 -14.46 14.28 0.23
N PHE A 136 -13.70 15.27 0.70
CA PHE A 136 -12.32 15.09 1.12
C PHE A 136 -12.19 14.04 2.24
N ILE A 137 -13.05 14.09 3.25
CA ILE A 137 -13.07 13.08 4.34
C ILE A 137 -13.42 11.70 3.77
N VAL A 138 -14.40 11.60 2.86
CA VAL A 138 -14.73 10.35 2.18
C VAL A 138 -13.53 9.84 1.38
N ASN A 139 -12.80 10.69 0.67
CA ASN A 139 -11.59 10.30 -0.06
C ASN A 139 -10.49 9.79 0.88
N LEU A 140 -10.27 10.44 2.04
CA LEU A 140 -9.32 9.93 3.06
C LEU A 140 -9.70 8.52 3.55
N LEU A 141 -10.99 8.26 3.73
CA LEU A 141 -11.46 6.94 4.16
C LEU A 141 -11.33 5.90 3.04
N LEU A 142 -11.74 6.24 1.82
CA LEU A 142 -11.82 5.29 0.70
C LEU A 142 -10.48 5.07 -0.01
N MET A 143 -9.64 6.10 -0.12
CA MET A 143 -8.40 6.03 -0.91
C MET A 143 -7.15 5.91 -0.02
N ALA A 144 -7.25 6.23 1.28
CA ALA A 144 -6.11 6.10 2.18
C ALA A 144 -6.32 5.04 3.27
N LEU A 145 -7.35 5.18 4.11
CA LEU A 145 -7.51 4.30 5.27
C LEU A 145 -7.95 2.88 4.89
N LEU A 146 -8.99 2.77 4.10
CA LEU A 146 -9.56 1.46 3.73
C LEU A 146 -8.56 0.60 2.94
N PRO A 147 -7.87 1.10 1.89
CA PRO A 147 -6.85 0.33 1.20
C PRO A 147 -5.68 -0.04 2.13
N ALA A 148 -5.19 0.90 2.96
CA ALA A 148 -4.09 0.62 3.88
C ALA A 148 -4.40 -0.54 4.83
N VAL A 149 -5.60 -0.62 5.37
CA VAL A 149 -6.00 -1.74 6.24
C VAL A 149 -6.21 -3.02 5.43
N ALA A 150 -6.98 -2.96 4.36
CA ALA A 150 -7.41 -4.14 3.61
C ALA A 150 -6.24 -4.81 2.86
N GLU A 151 -5.41 -4.00 2.20
CA GLU A 151 -4.26 -4.51 1.44
C GLU A 151 -3.17 -5.04 2.37
N GLU A 152 -2.87 -4.36 3.50
CA GLU A 152 -1.89 -4.88 4.44
C GLU A 152 -2.35 -6.19 5.08
N LEU A 153 -3.65 -6.34 5.38
CA LEU A 153 -4.22 -7.62 5.84
C LEU A 153 -4.00 -8.74 4.82
N SER A 154 -4.29 -8.48 3.55
CA SER A 154 -4.13 -9.46 2.47
C SER A 154 -2.67 -9.78 2.18
N PHE A 155 -1.83 -8.77 2.00
CA PHE A 155 -0.45 -8.98 1.56
C PHE A 155 0.48 -9.33 2.72
N ARG A 156 0.45 -8.60 3.83
CA ARG A 156 1.37 -8.82 4.96
C ARG A 156 0.79 -9.80 5.97
N GLY A 157 -0.50 -9.67 6.29
CA GLY A 157 -1.18 -10.57 7.20
C GLY A 157 -1.31 -12.00 6.66
N VAL A 158 -1.64 -12.17 5.38
CA VAL A 158 -1.86 -13.50 4.77
C VAL A 158 -0.72 -13.91 3.87
N LEU A 159 -0.49 -13.22 2.75
CA LEU A 159 0.39 -13.69 1.68
C LEU A 159 1.85 -13.82 2.14
N GLN A 160 2.41 -12.79 2.74
CA GLN A 160 3.76 -12.82 3.29
C GLN A 160 3.91 -13.88 4.38
N HIS A 161 2.89 -14.04 5.24
CA HIS A 161 2.86 -15.10 6.26
C HIS A 161 2.90 -16.49 5.62
N LEU A 162 2.12 -16.74 4.56
CA LEU A 162 2.08 -18.02 3.86
C LEU A 162 3.38 -18.34 3.13
N PHE A 163 4.08 -17.33 2.62
CA PHE A 163 5.38 -17.49 1.94
C PHE A 163 6.56 -17.60 2.93
N THR A 164 6.35 -17.23 4.20
CA THR A 164 7.37 -17.39 5.23
C THR A 164 7.44 -18.84 5.68
N PRO A 165 8.58 -19.55 5.50
CA PRO A 165 8.73 -20.91 5.96
C PRO A 165 8.56 -21.01 7.48
N ARG A 166 7.87 -22.03 7.99
CA ARG A 166 7.67 -22.25 9.43
C ARG A 166 8.97 -22.45 10.22
N THR A 167 10.02 -22.91 9.56
CA THR A 167 11.37 -23.11 10.11
C THR A 167 12.24 -21.86 9.98
N CYS A 168 11.69 -20.74 9.47
CA CYS A 168 12.46 -19.52 9.26
C CYS A 168 12.77 -18.84 10.60
N THR A 169 14.03 -18.88 11.01
CA THR A 169 14.54 -18.20 12.22
C THR A 169 15.17 -16.83 11.93
N ARG A 170 15.29 -16.48 10.66
CA ARG A 170 15.88 -15.23 10.16
C ARG A 170 14.81 -14.37 9.46
N ILE A 171 15.20 -13.17 9.03
CA ILE A 171 14.33 -12.30 8.23
C ILE A 171 13.95 -13.02 6.93
N PRO A 172 12.66 -13.18 6.59
CA PRO A 172 12.20 -13.93 5.43
C PRO A 172 12.26 -13.06 4.15
N HIS A 173 13.47 -12.71 3.71
CA HIS A 173 13.69 -11.82 2.57
C HIS A 173 12.91 -12.24 1.31
N VAL A 174 12.93 -13.54 0.97
CA VAL A 174 12.23 -14.06 -0.22
C VAL A 174 10.72 -13.81 -0.12
N ALA A 175 10.11 -14.11 1.03
CA ALA A 175 8.68 -13.86 1.25
C ALA A 175 8.32 -12.38 1.14
N ILE A 176 9.15 -11.49 1.70
CA ILE A 176 8.96 -10.04 1.65
C ILE A 176 9.00 -9.54 0.21
N TRP A 177 10.07 -9.87 -0.55
CA TRP A 177 10.23 -9.37 -1.90
C TRP A 177 9.21 -9.98 -2.88
N THR A 178 8.90 -11.28 -2.77
CA THR A 178 7.85 -11.91 -3.59
C THR A 178 6.49 -11.24 -3.34
N THR A 179 6.16 -10.99 -2.08
CA THR A 179 4.91 -10.28 -1.73
C THR A 179 4.91 -8.85 -2.25
N ALA A 180 6.03 -8.13 -2.19
CA ALA A 180 6.16 -6.77 -2.69
C ALA A 180 6.02 -6.68 -4.22
N ILE A 181 6.60 -7.64 -4.95
CA ILE A 181 6.44 -7.76 -6.41
C ILE A 181 4.97 -8.00 -6.76
N LEU A 182 4.31 -8.96 -6.11
CA LEU A 182 2.89 -9.27 -6.35
C LEU A 182 1.99 -8.09 -5.97
N PHE A 183 2.29 -7.40 -4.86
CA PHE A 183 1.59 -6.19 -4.44
C PHE A 183 1.65 -5.10 -5.51
N SER A 184 2.82 -4.86 -6.09
CA SER A 184 2.95 -3.86 -7.16
C SER A 184 2.28 -4.32 -8.45
N ALA A 185 2.42 -5.60 -8.81
CA ALA A 185 1.91 -6.15 -10.07
C ALA A 185 0.38 -6.10 -10.19
N ILE A 186 -0.36 -6.34 -9.11
CA ILE A 186 -1.83 -6.35 -9.16
C ILE A 186 -2.46 -4.98 -9.45
N HIS A 187 -1.71 -3.89 -9.29
CA HIS A 187 -2.20 -2.55 -9.60
C HIS A 187 -2.25 -2.29 -11.12
N CYS A 188 -1.57 -3.11 -11.94
CA CYS A 188 -1.47 -2.95 -13.39
C CYS A 188 -0.99 -1.55 -13.83
N GLN A 189 -0.30 -0.82 -12.95
CA GLN A 189 0.29 0.50 -13.18
C GLN A 189 1.82 0.35 -13.23
N PHE A 190 2.34 0.14 -14.43
CA PHE A 190 3.72 -0.31 -14.63
C PHE A 190 4.74 0.81 -14.51
N TYR A 191 4.33 2.05 -14.77
CA TYR A 191 5.20 3.22 -14.63
C TYR A 191 5.37 3.67 -13.16
N GLY A 192 4.55 3.13 -12.26
CA GLY A 192 4.72 3.21 -10.80
C GLY A 192 5.16 1.90 -10.14
N PHE A 193 5.56 0.88 -10.94
CA PHE A 193 5.84 -0.48 -10.43
C PHE A 193 7.01 -0.51 -9.44
N ILE A 194 8.16 0.09 -9.79
CA ILE A 194 9.36 0.05 -8.97
C ILE A 194 9.16 0.77 -7.62
N PRO A 195 8.71 2.03 -7.56
CA PRO A 195 8.51 2.69 -6.28
C PRO A 195 7.48 1.96 -5.39
N ARG A 196 6.39 1.44 -5.97
CA ARG A 196 5.38 0.68 -5.22
C ARG A 196 5.92 -0.65 -4.70
N MET A 197 6.73 -1.35 -5.47
CA MET A 197 7.42 -2.57 -5.04
C MET A 197 8.38 -2.28 -3.88
N LEU A 198 9.16 -1.20 -3.94
CA LEU A 198 10.08 -0.80 -2.88
C LEU A 198 9.34 -0.42 -1.60
N LEU A 199 8.27 0.36 -1.69
CA LEU A 199 7.37 0.64 -0.55
C LEU A 199 6.80 -0.65 0.02
N GLY A 200 6.34 -1.54 -0.86
CA GLY A 200 5.85 -2.85 -0.48
C GLY A 200 6.85 -3.68 0.30
N ALA A 201 8.12 -3.65 -0.09
CA ALA A 201 9.20 -4.33 0.65
C ALA A 201 9.43 -3.68 2.02
N VAL A 202 9.47 -2.34 2.10
CA VAL A 202 9.62 -1.61 3.38
C VAL A 202 8.48 -1.95 4.34
N PHE A 203 7.23 -2.02 3.89
CA PHE A 203 6.08 -2.45 4.69
C PHE A 203 6.23 -3.89 5.17
N GLY A 204 6.71 -4.79 4.30
CA GLY A 204 7.00 -6.18 4.68
C GLY A 204 8.08 -6.31 5.75
N TYR A 205 9.15 -5.51 5.66
CA TYR A 205 10.17 -5.43 6.70
C TYR A 205 9.63 -4.82 7.99
N ALA A 206 8.79 -3.78 7.92
CA ALA A 206 8.16 -3.15 9.08
C ALA A 206 7.32 -4.15 9.89
N LEU A 207 6.54 -5.03 9.23
CA LEU A 207 5.84 -6.13 9.88
C LEU A 207 6.80 -7.05 10.63
N VAL A 208 7.89 -7.50 9.97
CA VAL A 208 8.86 -8.44 10.57
C VAL A 208 9.55 -7.84 11.78
N TRP A 209 9.92 -6.56 11.73
CA TRP A 209 10.61 -5.90 12.84
C TRP A 209 9.71 -5.59 14.02
N SER A 210 8.46 -5.20 13.77
CA SER A 210 7.50 -4.83 14.81
C SER A 210 6.70 -6.01 15.36
N SER A 211 6.54 -7.07 14.56
CA SER A 211 5.57 -8.16 14.79
C SER A 211 4.12 -7.65 14.92
N SER A 212 3.81 -6.48 14.34
CA SER A 212 2.51 -5.84 14.37
C SER A 212 2.11 -5.35 12.98
N LEU A 213 0.90 -5.71 12.54
CA LEU A 213 0.36 -5.25 11.26
C LEU A 213 0.05 -3.75 11.26
N TRP A 214 -0.16 -3.17 12.46
CA TRP A 214 -0.50 -1.75 12.57
C TRP A 214 0.63 -0.82 12.11
N LEU A 215 1.89 -1.26 12.15
CA LEU A 215 3.01 -0.44 11.67
C LEU A 215 2.99 -0.26 10.16
N PRO A 216 2.96 -1.32 9.31
CA PRO A 216 2.81 -1.15 7.87
C PRO A 216 1.47 -0.50 7.49
N VAL A 217 0.37 -0.76 8.19
CA VAL A 217 -0.92 -0.06 7.98
C VAL A 217 -0.75 1.45 8.18
N LEU A 218 -0.09 1.89 9.26
CA LEU A 218 0.17 3.31 9.51
C LEU A 218 1.04 3.94 8.42
N MET A 219 2.09 3.23 7.98
CA MET A 219 2.97 3.71 6.90
C MET A 219 2.21 3.84 5.58
N HIS A 220 1.43 2.83 5.21
CA HIS A 220 0.63 2.82 4.00
C HIS A 220 -0.45 3.92 4.02
N PHE A 221 -1.18 4.00 5.14
CA PHE A 221 -2.15 5.09 5.36
C PHE A 221 -1.51 6.47 5.20
N THR A 222 -0.35 6.69 5.83
CA THR A 222 0.35 8.00 5.75
C THR A 222 0.74 8.33 4.31
N ASN A 223 1.26 7.36 3.55
CA ASN A 223 1.61 7.54 2.15
C ASN A 223 0.40 7.95 1.31
N ASN A 224 -0.71 7.23 1.42
CA ASN A 224 -1.91 7.50 0.63
C ASN A 224 -2.63 8.77 1.10
N ALA A 225 -2.70 9.01 2.42
CA ALA A 225 -3.29 10.22 2.97
C ALA A 225 -2.54 11.49 2.55
N LEU A 226 -1.21 11.42 2.46
CA LEU A 226 -0.40 12.53 1.96
C LEU A 226 -0.82 12.93 0.54
N ALA A 227 -0.99 11.97 -0.36
CA ALA A 227 -1.46 12.24 -1.72
C ALA A 227 -2.85 12.91 -1.70
N VAL A 228 -3.82 12.36 -0.96
CA VAL A 228 -5.18 12.93 -0.85
C VAL A 228 -5.15 14.35 -0.31
N ILE A 229 -4.34 14.62 0.72
CA ILE A 229 -4.20 15.95 1.34
C ILE A 229 -3.55 16.94 0.37
N VAL A 230 -2.47 16.53 -0.30
CA VAL A 230 -1.73 17.38 -1.25
C VAL A 230 -2.62 17.78 -2.41
N TYR A 231 -3.33 16.83 -3.04
CA TYR A 231 -4.25 17.12 -4.13
C TYR A 231 -5.39 18.05 -3.71
N PHE A 232 -6.00 17.81 -2.53
CA PHE A 232 -7.07 18.65 -2.01
C PHE A 232 -6.59 20.08 -1.73
N THR A 233 -5.42 20.23 -1.10
CA THR A 233 -4.88 21.56 -0.77
C THR A 233 -4.42 22.31 -2.01
N ALA A 234 -3.80 21.65 -2.97
CA ALA A 234 -3.39 22.22 -4.25
C ALA A 234 -4.61 22.69 -5.05
N HIS A 235 -5.64 21.85 -5.16
CA HIS A 235 -6.88 22.21 -5.86
C HIS A 235 -7.55 23.44 -5.23
N LYS A 236 -7.69 23.48 -3.90
CA LYS A 236 -8.25 24.64 -3.19
C LYS A 236 -7.44 25.92 -3.33
N ALA A 237 -6.12 25.79 -3.43
CA ALA A 237 -5.22 26.94 -3.61
C ALA A 237 -5.13 27.39 -5.09
N GLY A 238 -5.76 26.68 -6.02
CA GLY A 238 -5.65 26.95 -7.45
C GLY A 238 -4.25 26.67 -8.02
N TRP A 239 -3.49 25.78 -7.35
CA TRP A 239 -2.17 25.37 -7.83
C TRP A 239 -2.31 24.26 -8.87
N ASP A 240 -1.34 24.21 -9.77
CA ASP A 240 -1.24 23.09 -10.70
C ASP A 240 -0.86 21.81 -9.96
N THR A 241 -1.78 20.84 -9.95
CA THR A 241 -1.58 19.54 -9.29
C THR A 241 -0.47 18.72 -9.93
N SER A 242 -0.19 18.92 -11.23
CA SER A 242 0.89 18.24 -11.94
C SER A 242 2.28 18.58 -11.38
N SER A 243 2.44 19.78 -10.82
CA SER A 243 3.68 20.21 -10.18
C SER A 243 4.01 19.41 -8.92
N MET A 244 3.01 18.79 -8.28
CA MET A 244 3.21 17.99 -7.05
C MET A 244 3.89 16.66 -7.37
N ASP A 245 3.54 16.03 -8.49
CA ASP A 245 4.12 14.76 -8.93
C ASP A 245 5.55 14.92 -9.48
N THR A 246 5.92 16.14 -9.87
CA THR A 246 7.26 16.46 -10.38
C THR A 246 8.23 16.95 -9.30
N PHE A 247 7.76 17.21 -8.08
CA PHE A 247 8.63 17.64 -6.98
C PHE A 247 9.63 16.54 -6.60
N GLY A 248 10.92 16.86 -6.71
CA GLY A 248 12.01 15.88 -6.55
C GLY A 248 12.54 15.32 -7.88
N THR A 249 12.05 15.84 -9.02
CA THR A 249 12.52 15.50 -10.38
C THR A 249 12.98 16.76 -11.13
N GLY A 250 13.38 16.67 -12.38
CA GLY A 250 13.83 17.82 -13.18
C GLY A 250 14.86 18.65 -12.42
N ASP A 251 14.63 19.96 -12.30
CA ASP A 251 15.53 20.89 -11.60
C ASP A 251 15.66 20.62 -10.08
N THR A 252 14.70 19.86 -9.52
CA THR A 252 14.68 19.49 -8.09
C THR A 252 15.15 18.07 -7.80
N TRP A 253 15.77 17.39 -8.77
CA TRP A 253 16.20 15.99 -8.64
C TRP A 253 17.08 15.70 -7.41
N TRP A 254 17.89 16.67 -6.99
CA TRP A 254 18.74 16.57 -5.80
C TRP A 254 17.92 16.42 -4.51
N ILE A 255 16.70 16.99 -4.45
CA ILE A 255 15.77 16.80 -3.32
C ILE A 255 15.28 15.35 -3.31
N GLY A 256 14.98 14.76 -4.47
CA GLY A 256 14.64 13.35 -4.61
C GLY A 256 15.75 12.43 -4.10
N VAL A 257 17.02 12.71 -4.49
CA VAL A 257 18.18 11.96 -4.00
C VAL A 257 18.36 12.12 -2.49
N LEU A 258 18.27 13.35 -1.96
CA LEU A 258 18.37 13.62 -0.53
C LEU A 258 17.25 12.86 0.23
N SER A 259 16.05 12.87 -0.29
CA SER A 259 14.91 12.11 0.24
C SER A 259 15.25 10.62 0.36
N LEU A 260 15.79 9.99 -0.69
CA LEU A 260 16.19 8.57 -0.67
C LEU A 260 17.27 8.27 0.39
N VAL A 261 18.22 9.17 0.58
CA VAL A 261 19.25 9.04 1.65
C VAL A 261 18.58 9.10 3.03
N LEU A 262 17.68 10.08 3.24
CA LEU A 262 16.94 10.21 4.49
C LEU A 262 15.99 9.03 4.74
N VAL A 263 15.41 8.45 3.70
CA VAL A 263 14.64 7.19 3.76
C VAL A 263 15.52 6.05 4.28
N GLY A 264 16.76 5.91 3.78
CA GLY A 264 17.70 4.92 4.28
C GLY A 264 17.99 5.08 5.78
N VAL A 265 18.23 6.33 6.22
CA VAL A 265 18.39 6.65 7.66
C VAL A 265 17.12 6.33 8.45
N GLY A 266 15.95 6.73 7.94
CA GLY A 266 14.66 6.47 8.57
C GLY A 266 14.38 4.97 8.74
N ILE A 267 14.67 4.15 7.73
CA ILE A 267 14.57 2.68 7.79
C ILE A 267 15.48 2.11 8.88
N TYR A 268 16.73 2.59 8.97
CA TYR A 268 17.66 2.18 10.03
C TYR A 268 17.12 2.52 11.43
N LEU A 269 16.62 3.75 11.62
CA LEU A 269 16.06 4.22 12.89
C LEU A 269 14.79 3.43 13.25
N LEU A 270 13.92 3.16 12.28
CA LEU A 270 12.69 2.39 12.48
C LEU A 270 13.02 0.97 12.93
N ARG A 271 13.93 0.28 12.25
CA ARG A 271 14.40 -1.04 12.64
C ARG A 271 14.96 -1.05 14.06
N ARG A 272 15.78 -0.08 14.42
CA ARG A 272 16.38 0.03 15.77
C ARG A 272 15.30 0.24 16.84
N SER A 273 14.33 1.12 16.59
CA SER A 273 13.26 1.43 17.56
C SER A 273 12.36 0.23 17.84
N THR A 274 12.00 -0.55 16.82
CA THR A 274 11.15 -1.74 16.94
C THR A 274 11.87 -2.89 17.64
N THR A 275 13.16 -3.11 17.33
CA THR A 275 13.95 -4.19 17.95
C THR A 275 14.16 -3.96 19.45
N MET A 276 14.43 -2.72 19.87
CA MET A 276 14.60 -2.37 21.29
C MET A 276 13.31 -2.55 22.09
N SER A 277 12.15 -2.21 21.51
CA SER A 277 10.85 -2.38 22.15
C SER A 277 10.50 -3.86 22.37
N ASN A 278 10.75 -4.71 21.37
CA ASN A 278 10.52 -6.15 21.48
C ASN A 278 11.44 -6.81 22.53
N ALA A 279 12.66 -6.31 22.72
CA ALA A 279 13.56 -6.77 23.77
C ALA A 279 13.05 -6.40 25.18
N SER A 280 12.59 -5.15 25.35
CA SER A 280 12.05 -4.68 26.64
C SER A 280 10.78 -5.42 27.06
N SER A 281 9.87 -5.71 26.10
CA SER A 281 8.64 -6.45 26.39
C SER A 281 8.90 -7.91 26.78
N ARG A 282 9.93 -8.54 26.23
CA ARG A 282 10.35 -9.91 26.62
C ARG A 282 10.93 -9.96 28.03
N ILE A 283 11.69 -8.95 28.44
CA ILE A 283 12.26 -8.85 29.81
C ILE A 283 11.14 -8.63 30.83
N SER A 284 10.16 -7.77 30.54
CA SER A 284 9.03 -7.51 31.45
C SER A 284 8.03 -8.67 31.55
N ALA A 285 7.96 -9.56 30.57
CA ALA A 285 7.09 -10.74 30.58
C ALA A 285 7.76 -11.99 31.19
N GLY A 286 9.08 -11.93 31.47
CA GLY A 286 9.86 -13.01 32.09
C GLY A 286 10.09 -12.81 33.59
N ASN A 287 9.63 -11.69 34.18
CA ASN A 287 9.57 -11.44 35.62
C ASN A 287 8.12 -11.56 36.12
#